data_837e54b8a7751fe9a68d16d765161c74
#
_entry.id   837e54b8a7751fe9a68d16d765161c74
#
_cell.length_a   1.000
_cell.length_b   1.000
_cell.length_c   1.000
_cell.angle_alpha   90.00
_cell.angle_beta   90.00
_cell.angle_gamma   90.00
#
_symmetry.space_group_name_H-M   'P 1'
#
loop_
_entity.id
_entity.type
_entity.pdbx_description
1 polymer ?
#
loop_
_entity_poly.entity_id
_entity_poly.type
_entity_poly.pdbx_seq_one_letter_code
_entity_poly.pdbx_strand_id
1 'polypeptide(L)'
;GNKARDYVDRYFSMNFTDKHLSMNNFKIDDESITMGDKRCKVYSLVDVDCINVPSLVRPFTSIEVNNVSMPVDMVSLLDSIPSAEVVVYNQMLFIPNQKKELSLLEKKKNRHASMPNPSNQIAVEDIKNVQDVIARENKQLVYTHFNLIVGVPIDTDIQRCTNHLENLFSKLGIHISKQSYNQLELFVNSFPGNCYSTNPEYDRFLTLSDAAACLMYKERIQHSEETPLKIYYTDRQGVPVAIDISGKAVSYTHLT
;
A
#
# COMPACT_ATOMS: atom_id res chain seq x y z
N GLY A 1 15.83 14.90 -20.80
CA GLY A 1 17.24 14.86 -20.51
C GLY A 1 17.69 13.54 -19.90
N ASN A 2 18.98 13.37 -19.74
CA ASN A 2 19.61 12.11 -19.29
C ASN A 2 19.05 11.56 -17.96
N LYS A 3 18.67 12.43 -17.00
CA LYS A 3 18.11 12.02 -15.71
C LYS A 3 16.75 11.33 -15.84
N ALA A 4 15.89 11.77 -16.75
CA ALA A 4 14.58 11.14 -16.95
C ALA A 4 14.74 9.76 -17.57
N ARG A 5 15.67 9.62 -18.53
CA ARG A 5 15.98 8.33 -19.13
C ARG A 5 16.58 7.36 -18.10
N ASP A 6 17.54 7.81 -17.29
CA ASP A 6 18.11 7.03 -16.21
C ASP A 6 17.04 6.53 -15.23
N TYR A 7 16.06 7.37 -14.88
CA TYR A 7 14.95 6.97 -14.02
C TYR A 7 14.06 5.89 -14.68
N VAL A 8 13.72 6.05 -15.95
CA VAL A 8 12.95 5.05 -16.71
C VAL A 8 13.70 3.72 -16.76
N ASP A 9 14.99 3.77 -17.10
CA ASP A 9 15.83 2.56 -17.18
C ASP A 9 15.90 1.84 -15.82
N ARG A 10 16.02 2.59 -14.73
CA ARG A 10 15.99 2.05 -13.35
C ARG A 10 14.66 1.44 -12.98
N TYR A 11 13.56 2.09 -13.32
CA TYR A 11 12.22 1.59 -13.02
C TYR A 11 11.94 0.29 -13.77
N PHE A 12 12.23 0.25 -15.07
CA PHE A 12 11.99 -0.94 -15.89
C PHE A 12 13.00 -2.08 -15.70
N SER A 13 14.09 -1.83 -14.98
CA SER A 13 15.01 -2.88 -14.52
C SER A 13 14.82 -3.25 -13.05
N MET A 14 13.99 -2.52 -12.31
CA MET A 14 13.86 -2.61 -10.85
C MET A 14 15.22 -2.59 -10.13
N ASN A 15 16.14 -1.78 -10.65
CA ASN A 15 17.47 -1.62 -10.08
C ASN A 15 17.76 -0.14 -9.83
N PHE A 16 17.73 0.27 -8.56
CA PHE A 16 17.91 1.65 -8.15
C PHE A 16 19.30 1.94 -7.59
N THR A 17 20.15 0.93 -7.45
CA THR A 17 21.44 1.03 -6.79
C THR A 17 22.63 0.96 -7.75
N ASP A 18 22.58 0.12 -8.77
CA ASP A 18 23.68 -0.11 -9.69
C ASP A 18 23.85 1.00 -10.72
N LYS A 19 25.11 1.23 -11.11
CA LYS A 19 25.45 2.20 -12.15
C LYS A 19 25.32 1.65 -13.57
N HIS A 20 25.41 0.33 -13.74
CA HIS A 20 25.31 -0.34 -15.02
C HIS A 20 24.01 -1.10 -15.11
N LEU A 21 23.07 -0.61 -15.91
CA LEU A 21 21.77 -1.21 -16.12
C LEU A 21 21.75 -1.97 -17.43
N SER A 22 21.36 -3.22 -17.38
CA SER A 22 21.08 -4.02 -18.56
C SER A 22 19.59 -4.35 -18.59
N MET A 23 18.86 -3.81 -19.57
CA MET A 23 17.44 -4.09 -19.81
C MET A 23 17.20 -5.37 -20.61
N ASN A 24 18.14 -6.31 -20.63
CA ASN A 24 18.19 -7.39 -21.59
C ASN A 24 17.18 -8.52 -21.37
N ASN A 25 16.50 -8.59 -20.22
CA ASN A 25 15.59 -9.68 -19.88
C ASN A 25 14.26 -9.14 -19.34
N PHE A 26 13.42 -8.66 -20.22
CA PHE A 26 12.05 -8.32 -19.85
C PHE A 26 11.12 -9.42 -20.38
N LYS A 27 10.61 -10.25 -19.46
CA LYS A 27 9.71 -11.36 -19.80
C LYS A 27 8.49 -11.30 -18.88
N ILE A 28 7.33 -11.44 -19.48
CA ILE A 28 6.05 -11.46 -18.77
C ILE A 28 5.60 -12.90 -18.70
N ASP A 29 5.39 -13.38 -17.49
CA ASP A 29 4.71 -14.62 -17.19
C ASP A 29 3.33 -14.33 -16.58
N ASP A 30 2.47 -15.33 -16.46
CA ASP A 30 1.09 -15.13 -15.98
C ASP A 30 1.01 -14.53 -14.56
N GLU A 31 1.99 -14.81 -13.71
CA GLU A 31 1.99 -14.39 -12.31
C GLU A 31 3.13 -13.46 -11.91
N SER A 32 4.08 -13.20 -12.81
CA SER A 32 5.26 -12.40 -12.50
C SER A 32 5.87 -11.76 -13.74
N ILE A 33 6.74 -10.80 -13.52
CA ILE A 33 7.53 -10.15 -14.58
C ILE A 33 9.00 -10.35 -14.25
N THR A 34 9.75 -10.93 -15.18
CA THR A 34 11.22 -11.00 -15.08
C THR A 34 11.81 -9.71 -15.65
N MET A 35 12.62 -9.03 -14.85
CA MET A 35 13.29 -7.78 -15.21
C MET A 35 14.76 -7.87 -14.82
N GLY A 36 15.63 -8.01 -15.81
CA GLY A 36 17.06 -8.18 -15.57
C GLY A 36 17.35 -9.45 -14.77
N ASP A 37 17.93 -9.30 -13.59
CA ASP A 37 18.27 -10.36 -12.63
C ASP A 37 17.18 -10.60 -11.57
N LYS A 38 16.03 -9.95 -11.71
CA LYS A 38 14.94 -10.00 -10.72
C LYS A 38 13.67 -10.62 -11.27
N ARG A 39 12.98 -11.32 -10.39
CA ARG A 39 11.59 -11.71 -10.57
C ARG A 39 10.71 -10.78 -9.76
N CYS A 40 9.81 -10.07 -10.44
CA CYS A 40 8.93 -9.10 -9.83
C CYS A 40 7.48 -9.57 -9.88
N LYS A 41 6.74 -9.30 -8.80
CA LYS A 41 5.30 -9.53 -8.74
C LYS A 41 4.61 -8.27 -8.25
N VAL A 42 3.48 -7.94 -8.87
CA VAL A 42 2.63 -6.84 -8.47
C VAL A 42 1.45 -7.39 -7.71
N TYR A 43 1.28 -6.92 -6.48
CA TYR A 43 0.13 -7.23 -5.62
C TYR A 43 -0.76 -6.00 -5.57
N SER A 44 -2.04 -6.18 -5.82
CA SER A 44 -3.02 -5.10 -5.71
C SER A 44 -3.81 -5.24 -4.41
N LEU A 45 -4.07 -4.12 -3.75
CA LEU A 45 -5.00 -4.05 -2.62
C LEU A 45 -6.43 -3.77 -3.07
N VAL A 46 -6.62 -3.57 -4.36
CA VAL A 46 -7.92 -3.27 -4.97
C VAL A 46 -8.38 -4.50 -5.75
N ASP A 47 -9.21 -5.28 -5.12
CA ASP A 47 -9.98 -6.34 -5.73
C ASP A 47 -11.44 -6.23 -5.24
N VAL A 48 -12.38 -6.76 -6.01
CA VAL A 48 -13.79 -6.81 -5.60
C VAL A 48 -13.96 -7.50 -4.25
N ASP A 49 -13.13 -8.52 -3.99
CA ASP A 49 -13.10 -9.26 -2.74
C ASP A 49 -12.35 -8.54 -1.59
N CYS A 50 -11.62 -7.47 -1.90
CA CYS A 50 -10.89 -6.65 -0.91
C CYS A 50 -11.72 -5.48 -0.35
N ILE A 51 -12.97 -5.33 -0.72
CA ILE A 51 -13.83 -4.17 -0.45
C ILE A 51 -14.21 -4.00 1.03
N ASN A 52 -13.83 -4.90 1.91
CA ASN A 52 -14.02 -4.74 3.37
C ASN A 52 -12.97 -3.83 4.05
N VAL A 53 -12.07 -3.25 3.27
CA VAL A 53 -10.96 -2.43 3.74
C VAL A 53 -11.36 -1.17 4.52
N PRO A 54 -12.37 -0.36 4.12
CA PRO A 54 -12.57 0.97 4.71
C PRO A 54 -12.95 0.99 6.19
N SER A 55 -13.63 -0.03 6.68
CA SER A 55 -14.08 -0.06 8.08
C SER A 55 -12.98 -0.45 9.08
N LEU A 56 -11.88 -1.02 8.60
CA LEU A 56 -10.79 -1.55 9.43
C LEU A 56 -9.49 -0.75 9.33
N VAL A 57 -9.38 0.15 8.36
CA VAL A 57 -8.20 0.99 8.18
C VAL A 57 -8.10 2.02 9.30
N ARG A 58 -6.99 1.99 10.01
CA ARG A 58 -6.69 2.90 11.13
C ARG A 58 -5.35 3.59 10.88
N PRO A 59 -5.09 4.76 11.49
CA PRO A 59 -3.81 5.46 11.35
C PRO A 59 -2.60 4.62 11.77
N PHE A 60 -2.82 3.71 12.70
CA PHE A 60 -1.82 2.74 13.18
C PHE A 60 -2.51 1.47 13.64
N THR A 61 -1.77 0.38 13.64
CA THR A 61 -2.12 -0.88 14.30
C THR A 61 -1.24 -1.09 15.52
N SER A 62 -1.55 -2.09 16.32
CA SER A 62 -0.71 -2.48 17.45
C SER A 62 -0.10 -3.85 17.19
N ILE A 63 1.19 -3.96 17.44
CA ILE A 63 1.89 -5.25 17.50
C ILE A 63 2.28 -5.52 18.96
N GLU A 64 2.24 -6.79 19.35
CA GLU A 64 2.70 -7.20 20.67
C GLU A 64 4.13 -7.73 20.58
N VAL A 65 5.01 -7.10 21.35
CA VAL A 65 6.40 -7.53 21.50
C VAL A 65 6.68 -7.67 22.98
N ASN A 66 7.00 -8.89 23.43
CA ASN A 66 7.28 -9.19 24.85
C ASN A 66 6.18 -8.69 25.81
N ASN A 67 4.91 -8.92 25.48
CA ASN A 67 3.73 -8.48 26.22
C ASN A 67 3.55 -6.95 26.31
N VAL A 68 4.23 -6.20 25.45
CA VAL A 68 4.03 -4.76 25.31
C VAL A 68 3.37 -4.48 23.97
N SER A 69 2.24 -3.79 23.99
CA SER A 69 1.54 -3.36 22.78
C SER A 69 2.20 -2.08 22.26
N MET A 70 2.72 -2.14 21.03
CA MET A 70 3.37 -1.01 20.37
C MET A 70 2.53 -0.56 19.18
N PRO A 71 2.20 0.73 19.05
CA PRO A 71 1.54 1.24 17.86
C PRO A 71 2.50 1.24 16.67
N VAL A 72 2.05 0.74 15.53
CA VAL A 72 2.86 0.62 14.31
C VAL A 72 2.06 1.14 13.13
N ASP A 73 2.72 1.90 12.26
CA ASP A 73 2.15 2.30 10.98
C ASP A 73 1.82 1.08 10.12
N MET A 74 0.63 1.05 9.54
CA MET A 74 0.14 -0.09 8.76
C MET A 74 1.07 -0.42 7.57
N VAL A 75 1.71 0.58 7.00
CA VAL A 75 2.55 0.43 5.80
C VAL A 75 4.02 0.18 6.14
N SER A 76 4.46 0.52 7.36
CA SER A 76 5.86 0.33 7.79
C SER A 76 6.29 -1.14 7.82
N LEU A 77 5.34 -2.07 7.95
CA LEU A 77 5.59 -3.51 7.95
C LEU A 77 6.08 -4.04 6.59
N LEU A 78 5.96 -3.27 5.51
CA LEU A 78 6.44 -3.63 4.18
C LEU A 78 7.97 -3.71 4.10
N ASP A 79 8.69 -3.14 5.04
CA ASP A 79 10.16 -3.19 5.08
C ASP A 79 10.73 -4.56 5.46
N SER A 80 9.89 -5.46 5.97
CA SER A 80 10.30 -6.78 6.46
C SER A 80 9.94 -7.92 5.51
N ILE A 81 9.72 -7.66 4.22
CA ILE A 81 9.35 -8.69 3.24
C ILE A 81 10.55 -9.61 3.00
N PRO A 82 10.43 -10.93 3.25
CA PRO A 82 11.54 -11.87 3.12
C PRO A 82 12.10 -11.92 1.70
N SER A 83 13.42 -11.88 1.57
CA SER A 83 14.14 -12.00 0.29
C SER A 83 13.84 -10.89 -0.73
N ALA A 84 13.08 -9.88 -0.37
CA ALA A 84 12.83 -8.74 -1.25
C ALA A 84 14.09 -7.87 -1.34
N GLU A 85 14.54 -7.62 -2.57
CA GLU A 85 15.60 -6.65 -2.86
C GLU A 85 15.02 -5.28 -3.21
N VAL A 86 13.83 -5.28 -3.80
CA VAL A 86 13.11 -4.07 -4.18
C VAL A 86 11.67 -4.17 -3.74
N VAL A 87 11.20 -3.13 -3.08
CA VAL A 87 9.80 -2.96 -2.71
C VAL A 87 9.36 -1.57 -3.13
N VAL A 88 8.36 -1.51 -4.00
CA VAL A 88 7.77 -0.24 -4.44
C VAL A 88 6.30 -0.24 -4.06
N TYR A 89 5.94 0.62 -3.13
CA TYR A 89 4.55 0.82 -2.72
C TYR A 89 3.96 2.01 -3.49
N ASN A 90 2.87 1.80 -4.18
CA ASN A 90 2.18 2.82 -4.94
C ASN A 90 0.79 3.06 -4.36
N GLN A 91 0.50 4.31 -4.11
CA GLN A 91 -0.85 4.78 -3.78
C GLN A 91 -1.25 5.86 -4.78
N MET A 92 -2.38 5.67 -5.42
CA MET A 92 -2.94 6.62 -6.37
C MET A 92 -4.25 7.15 -5.82
N LEU A 93 -4.37 8.47 -5.80
CA LEU A 93 -5.55 9.15 -5.30
C LEU A 93 -6.18 9.99 -6.43
N PHE A 94 -7.47 9.83 -6.61
CA PHE A 94 -8.25 10.58 -7.58
C PHE A 94 -9.33 11.35 -6.84
N ILE A 95 -9.29 12.66 -6.92
CA ILE A 95 -10.25 13.54 -6.24
C ILE A 95 -11.41 13.81 -7.21
N PRO A 96 -12.57 13.20 -7.00
CA PRO A 96 -13.72 13.38 -7.88
C PRO A 96 -14.45 14.68 -7.59
N ASN A 97 -15.41 15.01 -8.45
CA ASN A 97 -16.38 16.07 -8.15
C ASN A 97 -17.30 15.59 -7.02
N GLN A 98 -17.15 16.17 -5.83
CA GLN A 98 -17.86 15.77 -4.61
C GLN A 98 -19.39 15.80 -4.78
N LYS A 99 -19.94 16.85 -5.42
CA LYS A 99 -21.39 16.94 -5.64
C LYS A 99 -21.92 15.82 -6.51
N LYS A 100 -21.17 15.45 -7.54
CA LYS A 100 -21.52 14.34 -8.43
C LYS A 100 -21.50 13.02 -7.68
N GLU A 101 -20.45 12.75 -6.90
CA GLU A 101 -20.32 11.48 -6.14
C GLU A 101 -21.39 11.35 -5.05
N LEU A 102 -21.66 12.42 -4.30
CA LEU A 102 -22.75 12.42 -3.32
C LEU A 102 -24.11 12.15 -3.98
N SER A 103 -24.36 12.73 -5.17
CA SER A 103 -25.58 12.43 -5.93
C SER A 103 -25.65 10.98 -6.40
N LEU A 104 -24.52 10.38 -6.77
CA LEU A 104 -24.47 8.95 -7.14
C LEU A 104 -24.71 8.04 -5.93
N LEU A 105 -24.13 8.36 -4.77
CA LEU A 105 -24.41 7.65 -3.52
C LEU A 105 -25.87 7.74 -3.14
N GLU A 106 -26.49 8.92 -3.27
CA GLU A 106 -27.93 9.10 -2.99
C GLU A 106 -28.79 8.24 -3.92
N LYS A 107 -28.49 8.23 -5.22
CA LYS A 107 -29.18 7.36 -6.19
C LYS A 107 -29.01 5.88 -5.84
N LYS A 108 -27.81 5.47 -5.44
CA LYS A 108 -27.52 4.09 -5.01
C LYS A 108 -28.31 3.72 -3.76
N LYS A 109 -28.35 4.61 -2.77
CA LYS A 109 -29.16 4.45 -1.55
C LYS A 109 -30.63 4.25 -1.88
N ASN A 110 -31.20 5.11 -2.71
CA ASN A 110 -32.61 5.04 -3.11
C ASN A 110 -32.93 3.74 -3.88
N ARG A 111 -32.02 3.29 -4.72
CA ARG A 111 -32.16 2.00 -5.42
C ARG A 111 -32.19 0.83 -4.45
N HIS A 112 -31.30 0.79 -3.46
CA HIS A 112 -31.32 -0.27 -2.44
C HIS A 112 -32.58 -0.18 -1.55
N ALA A 113 -33.02 1.02 -1.21
CA ALA A 113 -34.25 1.24 -0.43
C ALA A 113 -35.52 0.77 -1.17
N SER A 114 -35.54 0.83 -2.51
CA SER A 114 -36.68 0.38 -3.32
C SER A 114 -36.83 -1.15 -3.42
N MET A 115 -35.81 -1.90 -3.03
CA MET A 115 -35.79 -3.36 -3.05
C MET A 115 -35.39 -3.90 -1.66
N PRO A 116 -36.31 -3.84 -0.68
CA PRO A 116 -35.98 -4.15 0.71
C PRO A 116 -35.66 -5.63 0.90
N ASN A 117 -34.44 -5.93 1.23
CA ASN A 117 -33.93 -7.18 1.77
C ASN A 117 -32.86 -6.89 2.82
N PRO A 118 -32.43 -7.85 3.65
CA PRO A 118 -31.45 -7.59 4.70
C PRO A 118 -30.15 -6.96 4.19
N SER A 119 -29.61 -7.42 3.07
CA SER A 119 -28.37 -6.87 2.49
C SER A 119 -28.57 -5.44 1.98
N ASN A 120 -29.69 -5.12 1.36
CA ASN A 120 -30.00 -3.79 0.91
C ASN A 120 -30.26 -2.82 2.07
N GLN A 121 -30.85 -3.29 3.16
CA GLN A 121 -31.03 -2.47 4.37
C GLN A 121 -29.68 -2.07 4.97
N ILE A 122 -28.74 -3.02 5.08
CA ILE A 122 -27.37 -2.74 5.52
C ILE A 122 -26.71 -1.73 4.58
N ALA A 123 -26.79 -1.92 3.27
CA ALA A 123 -26.22 -0.99 2.30
C ALA A 123 -26.80 0.44 2.39
N VAL A 124 -28.10 0.57 2.68
CA VAL A 124 -28.74 1.88 2.91
C VAL A 124 -28.19 2.54 4.16
N GLU A 125 -28.03 1.78 5.25
CA GLU A 125 -27.49 2.28 6.51
C GLU A 125 -26.02 2.70 6.37
N ASP A 126 -25.20 1.90 5.71
CA ASP A 126 -23.80 2.19 5.45
C ASP A 126 -23.64 3.48 4.63
N ILE A 127 -24.41 3.62 3.54
CA ILE A 127 -24.37 4.86 2.73
C ILE A 127 -24.79 6.07 3.56
N LYS A 128 -25.82 5.92 4.39
CA LYS A 128 -26.26 7.00 5.28
C LYS A 128 -25.17 7.39 6.27
N ASN A 129 -24.52 6.41 6.90
CA ASN A 129 -23.42 6.65 7.83
C ASN A 129 -22.27 7.40 7.16
N VAL A 130 -21.89 7.03 5.94
CA VAL A 130 -20.87 7.75 5.16
C VAL A 130 -21.30 9.19 4.87
N GLN A 131 -22.55 9.42 4.47
CA GLN A 131 -23.09 10.76 4.21
C GLN A 131 -23.09 11.62 5.48
N ASP A 132 -23.47 11.05 6.62
CA ASP A 132 -23.47 11.74 7.92
C ASP A 132 -22.05 12.11 8.36
N VAL A 133 -21.07 11.24 8.17
CA VAL A 133 -19.65 11.53 8.47
C VAL A 133 -19.13 12.66 7.58
N ILE A 134 -19.43 12.62 6.29
CA ILE A 134 -19.02 13.68 5.36
C ILE A 134 -19.61 15.04 5.80
N ALA A 135 -20.89 15.05 6.17
CA ALA A 135 -21.57 16.28 6.56
C ALA A 135 -21.08 16.86 7.89
N ARG A 136 -20.75 16.00 8.86
CA ARG A 136 -20.33 16.44 10.21
C ARG A 136 -18.85 16.77 10.30
N GLU A 137 -18.01 16.01 9.61
CA GLU A 137 -16.55 16.07 9.77
C GLU A 137 -15.86 16.71 8.55
N ASN A 138 -16.63 17.18 7.58
CA ASN A 138 -16.12 17.80 6.34
C ASN A 138 -15.11 16.92 5.59
N LYS A 139 -15.28 15.59 5.65
CA LYS A 139 -14.45 14.64 4.93
C LYS A 139 -14.81 14.62 3.45
N GLN A 140 -13.86 14.23 2.62
CA GLN A 140 -14.04 14.15 1.18
C GLN A 140 -14.05 12.69 0.71
N LEU A 141 -14.82 12.43 -0.34
CA LEU A 141 -14.75 11.18 -1.08
C LEU A 141 -13.56 11.23 -2.02
N VAL A 142 -12.82 10.13 -2.06
CA VAL A 142 -11.70 9.94 -2.97
C VAL A 142 -11.77 8.56 -3.58
N TYR A 143 -11.37 8.43 -4.83
CA TYR A 143 -11.05 7.13 -5.40
C TYR A 143 -9.58 6.84 -5.16
N THR A 144 -9.28 5.62 -4.79
CA THR A 144 -7.92 5.21 -4.51
C THR A 144 -7.60 3.87 -5.17
N HIS A 145 -6.33 3.67 -5.46
CA HIS A 145 -5.75 2.41 -5.89
C HIS A 145 -4.47 2.19 -5.09
N PHE A 146 -4.25 0.96 -4.67
CA PHE A 146 -3.02 0.56 -3.99
C PHE A 146 -2.41 -0.63 -4.69
N ASN A 147 -1.13 -0.58 -4.96
CA ASN A 147 -0.40 -1.75 -5.36
C ASN A 147 1.01 -1.77 -4.78
N LEU A 148 1.58 -2.94 -4.74
CA LEU A 148 2.89 -3.23 -4.21
C LEU A 148 3.67 -4.04 -5.24
N ILE A 149 4.80 -3.52 -5.70
CA ILE A 149 5.72 -4.24 -6.56
C ILE A 149 6.84 -4.80 -5.67
N VAL A 150 7.02 -6.12 -5.69
CA VAL A 150 8.09 -6.79 -4.97
C VAL A 150 9.01 -7.46 -5.96
N GLY A 151 10.29 -7.15 -5.90
CA GLY A 151 11.35 -7.77 -6.69
C GLY A 151 12.26 -8.62 -5.82
N VAL A 152 12.46 -9.87 -6.22
CA VAL A 152 13.37 -10.84 -5.59
C VAL A 152 14.42 -11.29 -6.61
N PRO A 153 15.59 -11.84 -6.20
CA PRO A 153 16.50 -12.49 -7.11
C PRO A 153 15.80 -13.56 -7.95
N ILE A 154 16.20 -13.72 -9.23
CA ILE A 154 15.52 -14.59 -10.19
C ILE A 154 15.40 -16.05 -9.73
N ASP A 155 16.38 -16.51 -8.96
CA ASP A 155 16.43 -17.87 -8.41
C ASP A 155 15.65 -18.04 -7.10
N THR A 156 15.05 -16.97 -6.59
CA THR A 156 14.33 -17.00 -5.33
C THR A 156 12.85 -17.31 -5.57
N ASP A 157 12.28 -18.13 -4.68
CA ASP A 157 10.85 -18.42 -4.70
C ASP A 157 10.03 -17.21 -4.18
N ILE A 158 9.34 -16.55 -5.10
CA ILE A 158 8.49 -15.40 -4.80
C ILE A 158 7.24 -15.76 -3.95
N GLN A 159 6.92 -17.06 -3.86
CA GLN A 159 5.78 -17.51 -3.06
C GLN A 159 5.96 -17.22 -1.57
N ARG A 160 7.20 -17.16 -1.09
CA ARG A 160 7.50 -16.75 0.29
C ARG A 160 7.06 -15.30 0.56
N CYS A 161 7.31 -14.42 -0.39
CA CYS A 161 6.83 -13.02 -0.29
C CYS A 161 5.31 -12.97 -0.31
N THR A 162 4.67 -13.74 -1.20
CA THR A 162 3.22 -13.82 -1.30
C THR A 162 2.60 -14.25 0.02
N ASN A 163 3.07 -15.35 0.61
CA ASN A 163 2.56 -15.86 1.88
C ASN A 163 2.78 -14.87 3.04
N HIS A 164 3.93 -14.20 3.05
CA HIS A 164 4.23 -13.20 4.08
C HIS A 164 3.27 -12.00 3.97
N LEU A 165 3.09 -11.47 2.77
CA LEU A 165 2.19 -10.35 2.53
C LEU A 165 0.74 -10.69 2.84
N GLU A 166 0.28 -11.88 2.48
CA GLU A 166 -1.05 -12.34 2.86
C GLU A 166 -1.26 -12.35 4.36
N ASN A 167 -0.31 -12.95 5.09
CA ASN A 167 -0.38 -13.01 6.55
C ASN A 167 -0.35 -11.61 7.17
N LEU A 168 0.47 -10.72 6.61
CA LEU A 168 0.60 -9.35 7.09
C LEU A 168 -0.71 -8.58 6.91
N PHE A 169 -1.22 -8.53 5.68
CA PHE A 169 -2.43 -7.77 5.35
C PHE A 169 -3.70 -8.40 5.95
N SER A 170 -3.76 -9.73 6.04
CA SER A 170 -4.86 -10.42 6.71
C SER A 170 -5.02 -10.01 8.18
N LYS A 171 -3.91 -9.81 8.89
CA LYS A 171 -3.95 -9.28 10.27
C LYS A 171 -4.51 -7.86 10.36
N LEU A 172 -4.38 -7.10 9.28
CA LEU A 172 -4.95 -5.75 9.16
C LEU A 172 -6.39 -5.77 8.65
N GLY A 173 -6.96 -6.95 8.37
CA GLY A 173 -8.27 -7.09 7.74
C GLY A 173 -8.29 -6.73 6.26
N ILE A 174 -7.13 -6.75 5.61
CA ILE A 174 -6.97 -6.40 4.19
C ILE A 174 -6.62 -7.66 3.42
N HIS A 175 -7.32 -7.88 2.31
CA HIS A 175 -7.03 -8.97 1.38
C HIS A 175 -6.30 -8.41 0.16
N ILE A 176 -5.12 -8.96 -0.14
CA ILE A 176 -4.39 -8.62 -1.37
C ILE A 176 -4.78 -9.56 -2.49
N SER A 177 -4.86 -9.03 -3.71
CA SER A 177 -5.01 -9.84 -4.91
C SER A 177 -3.70 -10.54 -5.23
N LYS A 178 -3.70 -11.87 -5.20
CA LYS A 178 -2.53 -12.73 -5.46
C LYS A 178 -2.41 -13.11 -6.93
N GLN A 179 -3.54 -13.25 -7.59
CA GLN A 179 -3.67 -13.72 -8.96
C GLN A 179 -4.07 -12.54 -9.82
N SER A 180 -3.09 -11.79 -10.25
CA SER A 180 -3.35 -10.75 -11.21
C SER A 180 -2.78 -11.16 -12.55
N TYR A 181 -3.66 -11.59 -13.44
CA TYR A 181 -3.32 -11.81 -14.86
C TYR A 181 -2.92 -10.51 -15.58
N ASN A 182 -3.15 -9.36 -14.93
CA ASN A 182 -2.82 -8.03 -15.43
C ASN A 182 -1.52 -7.45 -14.83
N GLN A 183 -0.53 -8.30 -14.53
CA GLN A 183 0.75 -7.91 -13.93
C GLN A 183 1.42 -6.75 -14.68
N LEU A 184 1.51 -6.86 -16.00
CA LEU A 184 2.10 -5.79 -16.83
C LEU A 184 1.31 -4.50 -16.76
N GLU A 185 -0.01 -4.57 -16.83
CA GLU A 185 -0.88 -3.39 -16.76
C GLU A 185 -0.71 -2.66 -15.44
N LEU A 186 -0.76 -3.37 -14.32
CA LEU A 186 -0.55 -2.80 -12.99
C LEU A 186 0.85 -2.21 -12.83
N PHE A 187 1.87 -2.89 -13.35
CA PHE A 187 3.25 -2.40 -13.35
C PHE A 187 3.40 -1.09 -14.12
N VAL A 188 2.86 -1.03 -15.33
CA VAL A 188 2.92 0.17 -16.18
C VAL A 188 2.09 1.31 -15.60
N ASN A 189 0.93 1.01 -15.01
CA ASN A 189 0.07 2.01 -14.36
C ASN A 189 0.73 2.59 -13.09
N SER A 190 1.61 1.84 -12.47
CA SER A 190 2.38 2.29 -11.29
C SER A 190 3.51 3.24 -11.63
N PHE A 191 3.87 3.38 -12.89
CA PHE A 191 4.89 4.34 -13.30
C PHE A 191 4.41 5.77 -13.02
N PRO A 192 5.24 6.63 -12.39
CA PRO A 192 4.87 7.99 -12.06
C PRO A 192 4.33 8.78 -13.26
N GLY A 193 3.15 9.34 -13.10
CA GLY A 193 2.45 10.06 -14.16
C GLY A 193 1.54 9.19 -15.04
N ASN A 194 1.49 7.88 -14.86
CA ASN A 194 0.62 6.98 -15.65
C ASN A 194 -0.61 6.46 -14.89
N CYS A 195 -0.86 6.94 -13.69
CA CYS A 195 -1.96 6.48 -12.83
C CYS A 195 -3.36 6.65 -13.43
N TYR A 196 -3.53 7.57 -14.38
CA TYR A 196 -4.81 7.78 -15.06
C TYR A 196 -5.23 6.60 -15.97
N SER A 197 -4.29 5.71 -16.31
CA SER A 197 -4.55 4.50 -17.09
C SER A 197 -5.21 3.38 -16.30
N THR A 198 -5.29 3.50 -14.95
CA THR A 198 -6.01 2.54 -14.11
C THR A 198 -7.49 2.51 -14.45
N ASN A 199 -8.07 1.31 -14.51
CA ASN A 199 -9.49 1.16 -14.82
C ASN A 199 -10.37 1.69 -13.69
N PRO A 200 -11.27 2.68 -13.94
CA PRO A 200 -12.12 3.25 -12.89
C PRO A 200 -13.10 2.25 -12.25
N GLU A 201 -13.47 1.19 -12.95
CA GLU A 201 -14.47 0.22 -12.47
C GLU A 201 -13.86 -0.88 -11.61
N TYR A 202 -12.62 -1.29 -11.92
CA TYR A 202 -11.99 -2.46 -11.30
C TYR A 202 -10.80 -2.10 -10.41
N ASP A 203 -10.06 -1.05 -10.77
CA ASP A 203 -8.81 -0.71 -10.08
C ASP A 203 -8.98 0.41 -9.05
N ARG A 204 -10.12 1.10 -9.04
CA ARG A 204 -10.34 2.23 -8.16
C ARG A 204 -11.52 1.97 -7.24
N PHE A 205 -11.31 2.10 -5.95
CA PHE A 205 -12.41 2.03 -4.99
C PHE A 205 -12.66 3.38 -4.31
N LEU A 206 -13.92 3.66 -4.03
CA LEU A 206 -14.35 4.87 -3.37
C LEU A 206 -14.20 4.73 -1.86
N THR A 207 -13.52 5.70 -1.25
CA THR A 207 -13.34 5.74 0.21
C THR A 207 -13.33 7.17 0.73
N LEU A 208 -13.21 7.34 2.04
CA LEU A 208 -13.03 8.63 2.67
C LEU A 208 -11.55 9.06 2.64
N SER A 209 -11.30 10.35 2.58
CA SER A 209 -9.94 10.92 2.51
C SER A 209 -9.05 10.52 3.68
N ASP A 210 -9.59 10.39 4.88
CA ASP A 210 -8.86 9.97 6.06
C ASP A 210 -8.48 8.49 6.02
N ALA A 211 -9.37 7.62 5.53
CA ALA A 211 -9.07 6.21 5.32
C ALA A 211 -7.94 6.02 4.29
N ALA A 212 -8.00 6.77 3.18
CA ALA A 212 -6.91 6.77 2.20
C ALA A 212 -5.59 7.27 2.80
N ALA A 213 -5.64 8.32 3.63
CA ALA A 213 -4.46 8.85 4.31
C ALA A 213 -3.82 7.87 5.29
N CYS A 214 -4.61 6.98 5.92
CA CYS A 214 -4.07 5.95 6.81
C CYS A 214 -3.16 4.94 6.10
N LEU A 215 -3.33 4.75 4.80
CA LEU A 215 -2.51 3.85 3.99
C LEU A 215 -1.37 4.57 3.26
N MET A 216 -1.17 5.86 3.51
CA MET A 216 -0.01 6.56 2.96
C MET A 216 1.27 6.10 3.66
N TYR A 217 2.30 5.82 2.87
CA TYR A 217 3.63 5.58 3.41
C TYR A 217 4.16 6.90 4.00
N LYS A 218 4.57 6.85 5.26
CA LYS A 218 5.11 8.01 5.95
C LYS A 218 6.63 8.03 5.82
N GLU A 219 7.17 9.20 5.53
CA GLU A 219 8.61 9.39 5.51
C GLU A 219 9.22 9.10 6.88
N ARG A 220 10.32 8.38 6.88
CA ARG A 220 11.11 8.12 8.09
C ARG A 220 12.15 9.20 8.25
N ILE A 221 12.11 9.87 9.38
CA ILE A 221 13.14 10.86 9.76
C ILE A 221 14.39 10.16 10.27
N GLN A 222 14.25 8.95 10.80
CA GLN A 222 15.33 8.17 11.39
C GLN A 222 15.48 6.82 10.69
N HIS A 223 16.71 6.43 10.43
CA HIS A 223 17.04 5.09 9.96
C HIS A 223 17.25 4.16 11.15
N SER A 224 16.73 2.93 11.04
CA SER A 224 17.06 1.88 11.98
C SER A 224 18.52 1.49 11.86
N GLU A 225 19.20 1.30 12.98
CA GLU A 225 20.57 0.81 13.01
C GLU A 225 20.58 -0.70 12.69
N GLU A 226 21.47 -1.12 11.80
CA GLU A 226 21.69 -2.53 11.50
C GLU A 226 22.67 -3.15 12.49
N THR A 227 22.17 -3.79 13.51
CA THR A 227 22.96 -4.41 14.58
C THR A 227 22.26 -5.65 15.10
N PRO A 228 23.00 -6.68 15.55
CA PRO A 228 22.40 -7.86 16.15
C PRO A 228 21.72 -7.58 17.50
N LEU A 229 22.08 -6.49 18.17
CA LEU A 229 21.51 -6.10 19.47
C LEU A 229 20.68 -4.83 19.31
N LYS A 230 19.45 -4.97 18.84
CA LYS A 230 18.53 -3.83 18.64
C LYS A 230 17.35 -3.87 19.62
N ILE A 231 17.04 -2.68 20.14
CA ILE A 231 15.76 -2.42 20.79
C ILE A 231 14.90 -1.61 19.82
N TYR A 232 13.64 -2.02 19.70
CA TYR A 232 12.68 -1.32 18.86
C TYR A 232 11.91 -0.29 19.68
N TYR A 233 11.84 0.91 19.14
CA TYR A 233 10.98 1.99 19.60
C TYR A 233 10.03 2.36 18.47
N THR A 234 8.98 3.08 18.79
CA THR A 234 8.13 3.71 17.78
C THR A 234 8.27 5.23 17.88
N ASP A 235 8.34 5.89 16.75
CA ASP A 235 8.20 7.33 16.71
C ASP A 235 6.75 7.77 17.00
N ARG A 236 6.49 9.08 16.99
CA ARG A 236 5.14 9.63 17.22
C ARG A 236 4.14 9.26 16.11
N GLN A 237 4.62 8.86 14.93
CA GLN A 237 3.83 8.41 13.81
C GLN A 237 3.56 6.91 13.83
N GLY A 238 4.09 6.18 14.83
CA GLY A 238 3.97 4.72 14.94
C GLY A 238 4.94 3.96 14.03
N VAL A 239 6.00 4.60 13.54
CA VAL A 239 7.03 3.95 12.72
C VAL A 239 8.06 3.27 13.62
N PRO A 240 8.33 1.96 13.46
CA PRO A 240 9.34 1.27 14.25
C PRO A 240 10.75 1.79 13.92
N VAL A 241 11.51 2.11 14.94
CA VAL A 241 12.91 2.51 14.85
C VAL A 241 13.75 1.57 15.71
N ALA A 242 14.75 0.94 15.12
CA ALA A 242 15.69 0.08 15.86
C ALA A 242 16.94 0.89 16.24
N ILE A 243 17.31 0.81 17.52
CA ILE A 243 18.48 1.48 18.09
C ILE A 243 19.43 0.43 18.66
N ASP A 244 20.71 0.54 18.36
CA ASP A 244 21.77 -0.25 18.99
C ASP A 244 22.10 0.32 20.38
N ILE A 245 21.75 -0.44 21.40
CA ILE A 245 22.09 -0.08 22.81
C ILE A 245 23.51 -0.47 23.19
N SER A 246 24.17 -1.30 22.39
CA SER A 246 25.56 -1.76 22.63
C SER A 246 26.59 -0.98 21.82
N GLY A 247 26.14 -0.13 20.92
CA GLY A 247 26.99 0.69 20.07
C GLY A 247 27.84 1.67 20.88
N LYS A 248 28.98 2.07 20.33
CA LYS A 248 29.86 3.07 20.93
C LYS A 248 29.02 4.27 21.37
N ALA A 249 29.12 4.65 22.64
CA ALA A 249 28.42 5.77 23.23
C ALA A 249 28.43 6.99 22.29
N VAL A 250 27.32 7.21 21.62
CA VAL A 250 27.11 8.45 20.87
C VAL A 250 26.88 9.51 21.94
N SER A 251 27.84 10.41 22.07
CA SER A 251 27.74 11.54 22.97
C SER A 251 26.52 12.37 22.61
N TYR A 252 25.46 12.27 23.39
CA TYR A 252 24.25 13.10 23.29
C TYR A 252 24.49 14.53 23.80
N THR A 253 25.58 15.17 23.37
CA THR A 253 25.94 16.54 23.80
C THR A 253 25.36 17.64 22.92
N HIS A 254 24.44 17.34 22.01
CA HIS A 254 23.79 18.36 21.16
C HIS A 254 22.26 18.25 21.13
N LEU A 255 21.64 18.30 22.30
CA LEU A 255 20.22 18.63 22.44
C LEU A 255 20.05 19.65 23.59
N THR A 256 20.48 20.85 23.31
CA THR A 256 20.01 22.06 23.98
C THR A 256 19.57 23.04 22.93
#